data_eb53ab3007e6b4bf90900f6dc57ab07b
#
_entry.id   eb53ab3007e6b4bf90900f6dc57ab07b
#
_cell.length_a   1.000
_cell.length_b   1.000
_cell.length_c   1.000
_cell.angle_alpha   90.00
_cell.angle_beta   90.00
_cell.angle_gamma   90.00
#
_symmetry.space_group_name_H-M   'P 1'
#
loop_
_entity.id
_entity.type
_entity.pdbx_description
1 polymer ?
#
loop_
_entity_poly.entity_id
_entity_poly.type
_entity_poly.pdbx_seq_one_letter_code
_entity_poly.pdbx_strand_id
1 'polypeptide(L)'
;MSEDKIGGEKAILEERRKKLENLRDKGVAYANSFRPKNSANEIHKLYGETSKDDLAEKNIKNISIAGRIVLKRVMGNASFATLRDASGDIQIYVTKNNIDESIYDDFKTWDLGDIVGVSGSLFRTKTDELTIEVWDLEMITKSLRPMPEKFKGLTDVEARYRQRYLDLMTNTQTKEIFIKRTRIIDSARKVMNERGYLEVETPMMHPLAGGAVARPFVTQHNALGRDLYLRIAPELYLKRLLVGGFDKVYEINRSFRNEGLSTKHNPEFTMMEWYEAYATMQNQMDLTKDIIVNAAKAIDCLLYTSPSPRDREK
;
A
#
# COMPACT_ATOMS: atom_id res chain seq x y z
N MET A 1 -3.91 10.33 25.71
CA MET A 1 -4.14 11.58 24.91
C MET A 1 -4.74 12.59 25.88
N SER A 2 -4.19 13.82 25.97
CA SER A 2 -4.73 14.85 26.87
C SER A 2 -6.11 15.31 26.39
N GLU A 3 -7.01 15.67 27.30
CA GLU A 3 -8.38 16.14 27.02
C GLU A 3 -8.41 17.31 26.05
N ASP A 4 -7.42 18.21 26.10
CA ASP A 4 -7.25 19.34 25.17
C ASP A 4 -7.04 18.91 23.70
N LYS A 5 -6.31 17.82 23.44
CA LYS A 5 -6.15 17.29 22.07
C LYS A 5 -7.44 16.70 21.50
N ILE A 6 -8.23 16.07 22.36
CA ILE A 6 -9.54 15.49 21.97
C ILE A 6 -10.54 16.60 21.65
N GLY A 7 -10.54 17.70 22.40
CA GLY A 7 -11.37 18.88 22.14
C GLY A 7 -11.04 19.56 20.79
N GLY A 8 -9.75 19.74 20.51
CA GLY A 8 -9.28 20.32 19.25
C GLY A 8 -9.62 19.46 18.03
N GLU A 9 -9.46 18.15 18.10
CA GLU A 9 -9.80 17.24 16.99
C GLU A 9 -11.31 17.23 16.68
N LYS A 10 -12.16 17.27 17.71
CA LYS A 10 -13.61 17.36 17.53
C LYS A 10 -14.02 18.65 16.83
N ALA A 11 -13.46 19.81 17.22
CA ALA A 11 -13.75 21.08 16.57
C ALA A 11 -13.36 21.09 15.09
N ILE A 12 -12.18 20.56 14.75
CA ILE A 12 -11.74 20.42 13.36
C ILE A 12 -12.67 19.50 12.58
N LEU A 13 -13.10 18.39 13.17
CA LEU A 13 -14.01 17.44 12.52
C LEU A 13 -15.37 18.08 12.23
N GLU A 14 -15.92 18.87 13.15
CA GLU A 14 -17.18 19.59 12.97
C GLU A 14 -17.08 20.66 11.90
N GLU A 15 -15.99 21.45 11.88
CA GLU A 15 -15.74 22.43 10.82
C GLU A 15 -15.68 21.77 9.44
N ARG A 16 -14.93 20.67 9.32
CA ARG A 16 -14.80 19.95 8.04
C ARG A 16 -16.11 19.28 7.60
N ARG A 17 -16.95 18.83 8.54
CA ARG A 17 -18.30 18.34 8.24
C ARG A 17 -19.18 19.46 7.66
N LYS A 18 -19.15 20.67 8.22
CA LYS A 18 -19.86 21.82 7.66
C LYS A 18 -19.39 22.15 6.23
N LYS A 19 -18.06 22.10 6.00
CA LYS A 19 -17.51 22.26 4.64
C LYS A 19 -18.02 21.19 3.68
N LEU A 20 -18.13 19.92 4.14
CA LEU A 20 -18.69 18.84 3.34
C LEU A 20 -20.19 19.06 3.04
N GLU A 21 -20.97 19.52 4.00
CA GLU A 21 -22.38 19.88 3.79
C GLU A 21 -22.52 20.94 2.73
N ASN A 22 -21.72 22.00 2.77
CA ASN A 22 -21.70 23.04 1.73
C ASN A 22 -21.35 22.47 0.33
N LEU A 23 -20.44 21.50 0.25
CA LEU A 23 -20.15 20.81 -1.02
C LEU A 23 -21.31 19.96 -1.50
N ARG A 24 -22.07 19.34 -0.59
CA ARG A 24 -23.30 18.57 -0.92
C ARG A 24 -24.38 19.50 -1.46
N ASP A 25 -24.59 20.63 -0.82
CA ASP A 25 -25.58 21.64 -1.24
C ASP A 25 -25.25 22.19 -2.63
N LYS A 26 -23.97 22.37 -2.95
CA LYS A 26 -23.49 22.74 -4.29
C LYS A 26 -23.55 21.58 -5.31
N GLY A 27 -23.87 20.34 -4.90
CA GLY A 27 -23.91 19.18 -5.76
C GLY A 27 -22.54 18.65 -6.22
N VAL A 28 -21.46 19.11 -5.58
CA VAL A 28 -20.07 18.76 -5.97
C VAL A 28 -19.33 17.87 -4.95
N ALA A 29 -20.05 17.39 -3.92
CA ALA A 29 -19.45 16.44 -2.99
C ALA A 29 -19.26 15.06 -3.65
N TYR A 30 -18.09 14.45 -3.43
CA TYR A 30 -17.74 13.13 -3.96
C TYR A 30 -17.87 13.04 -5.49
N ALA A 31 -17.33 14.01 -6.18
CA ALA A 31 -17.29 14.04 -7.64
C ALA A 31 -16.69 12.75 -8.22
N ASN A 32 -17.33 12.20 -9.25
CA ASN A 32 -16.95 10.94 -9.89
C ASN A 32 -16.65 11.12 -11.39
N SER A 33 -16.51 12.35 -11.85
CA SER A 33 -16.25 12.73 -13.23
C SER A 33 -14.77 12.74 -13.58
N PHE A 34 -13.90 13.06 -12.62
CA PHE A 34 -12.46 13.24 -12.88
C PHE A 34 -11.76 11.91 -13.17
N ARG A 35 -10.96 11.89 -14.23
CA ARG A 35 -10.12 10.75 -14.63
C ARG A 35 -8.69 11.23 -14.88
N PRO A 36 -7.75 10.97 -13.95
CA PRO A 36 -6.35 11.33 -14.13
C PRO A 36 -5.75 10.53 -15.29
N LYS A 37 -4.94 11.18 -16.12
CA LYS A 37 -4.23 10.56 -17.24
C LYS A 37 -2.76 10.30 -16.92
N ASN A 38 -2.22 10.97 -15.91
CA ASN A 38 -0.82 10.93 -15.52
C ASN A 38 -0.70 10.59 -14.04
N SER A 39 0.47 10.11 -13.65
CA SER A 39 0.90 9.97 -12.26
C SER A 39 2.09 10.87 -11.95
N ALA A 40 2.29 11.21 -10.67
CA ALA A 40 3.39 12.07 -10.26
C ALA A 40 4.76 11.52 -10.68
N ASN A 41 5.00 10.23 -10.46
CA ASN A 41 6.27 9.57 -10.84
C ASN A 41 6.48 9.52 -12.35
N GLU A 42 5.42 9.28 -13.13
CA GLU A 42 5.49 9.32 -14.60
C GLU A 42 5.89 10.71 -15.10
N ILE A 43 5.30 11.77 -14.54
CA ILE A 43 5.65 13.16 -14.89
C ILE A 43 7.12 13.45 -14.54
N HIS A 44 7.57 13.06 -13.34
CA HIS A 44 8.97 13.22 -12.95
C HIS A 44 9.92 12.39 -13.82
N LYS A 45 9.55 11.17 -14.20
CA LYS A 45 10.37 10.32 -15.07
C LYS A 45 10.53 10.89 -16.48
N LEU A 46 9.46 11.49 -17.03
CA LEU A 46 9.45 12.03 -18.39
C LEU A 46 10.06 13.43 -18.46
N TYR A 47 9.88 14.26 -17.45
CA TYR A 47 10.19 15.70 -17.49
C TYR A 47 11.09 16.17 -16.34
N GLY A 48 11.48 15.28 -15.41
CA GLY A 48 12.27 15.65 -14.24
C GLY A 48 13.62 16.26 -14.57
N GLU A 49 14.26 15.82 -15.65
CA GLU A 49 15.56 16.33 -16.12
C GLU A 49 15.42 17.40 -17.23
N THR A 50 14.19 17.73 -17.65
CA THR A 50 13.95 18.73 -18.71
C THR A 50 14.20 20.14 -18.17
N SER A 51 15.01 20.95 -18.84
CA SER A 51 15.31 22.31 -18.44
C SER A 51 14.07 23.20 -18.46
N LYS A 52 14.15 24.36 -17.80
CA LYS A 52 13.05 25.36 -17.79
C LYS A 52 12.73 25.88 -19.19
N ASP A 53 13.76 26.16 -19.99
CA ASP A 53 13.62 26.68 -21.34
C ASP A 53 13.03 25.63 -22.29
N ASP A 54 13.52 24.38 -22.20
CA ASP A 54 12.97 23.26 -22.98
C ASP A 54 11.51 22.94 -22.62
N LEU A 55 11.11 23.06 -21.34
CA LEU A 55 9.71 22.89 -20.95
C LEU A 55 8.83 24.02 -21.51
N ALA A 56 9.33 25.25 -21.52
CA ALA A 56 8.61 26.38 -22.08
C ALA A 56 8.44 26.22 -23.61
N GLU A 57 9.50 25.78 -24.32
CA GLU A 57 9.45 25.52 -25.77
C GLU A 57 8.50 24.36 -26.10
N LYS A 58 8.61 23.23 -25.39
CA LYS A 58 7.74 22.06 -25.57
C LYS A 58 6.29 22.33 -25.25
N ASN A 59 6.01 23.32 -24.42
CA ASN A 59 4.67 23.77 -24.02
C ASN A 59 3.75 22.58 -23.64
N ILE A 60 4.19 21.77 -22.68
CA ILE A 60 3.50 20.53 -22.28
C ILE A 60 2.17 20.90 -21.62
N LYS A 61 1.10 20.76 -22.36
CA LYS A 61 -0.29 20.95 -21.93
C LYS A 61 -0.99 19.60 -21.76
N ASN A 62 -2.17 19.62 -21.13
CA ASN A 62 -3.02 18.43 -20.93
C ASN A 62 -2.46 17.41 -19.92
N ILE A 63 -1.68 17.87 -18.96
CA ILE A 63 -1.37 17.08 -17.77
C ILE A 63 -2.62 17.04 -16.89
N SER A 64 -2.99 15.84 -16.47
CA SER A 64 -4.16 15.61 -15.59
C SER A 64 -3.79 14.62 -14.52
N ILE A 65 -3.85 15.04 -13.25
CA ILE A 65 -3.48 14.23 -12.08
C ILE A 65 -4.52 14.39 -10.97
N ALA A 66 -4.69 13.34 -10.19
CA ALA A 66 -5.46 13.38 -8.93
C ALA A 66 -4.57 12.97 -7.77
N GLY A 67 -4.70 13.67 -6.65
CA GLY A 67 -3.88 13.39 -5.48
C GLY A 67 -4.42 14.03 -4.20
N ARG A 68 -3.83 13.63 -3.09
CA ARG A 68 -4.11 14.19 -1.77
C ARG A 68 -3.27 15.44 -1.54
N ILE A 69 -3.90 16.51 -1.09
CA ILE A 69 -3.19 17.74 -0.65
C ILE A 69 -2.41 17.41 0.62
N VAL A 70 -1.08 17.38 0.53
CA VAL A 70 -0.19 17.11 1.67
C VAL A 70 0.55 18.36 2.14
N LEU A 71 0.61 19.39 1.31
CA LEU A 71 1.10 20.71 1.64
C LEU A 71 0.28 21.75 0.89
N LYS A 72 0.00 22.90 1.54
CA LYS A 72 -0.64 24.03 0.89
C LYS A 72 -0.10 25.35 1.47
N ARG A 73 0.21 26.30 0.58
CA ARG A 73 0.64 27.65 0.92
C ARG A 73 -0.13 28.64 0.07
N VAL A 74 -0.95 29.45 0.71
CA VAL A 74 -1.74 30.52 0.07
C VAL A 74 -0.96 31.82 0.18
N MET A 75 -0.80 32.54 -0.95
CA MET A 75 -0.08 33.80 -1.05
C MET A 75 -0.91 34.77 -1.88
N GLY A 76 -1.96 35.36 -1.28
CA GLY A 76 -2.84 36.30 -1.94
C GLY A 76 -3.58 35.71 -3.14
N ASN A 77 -3.21 36.13 -4.37
CA ASN A 77 -3.84 35.69 -5.62
C ASN A 77 -3.22 34.43 -6.22
N ALA A 78 -2.22 33.85 -5.57
CA ALA A 78 -1.53 32.65 -6.00
C ALA A 78 -1.38 31.69 -4.83
N SER A 79 -1.34 30.40 -5.12
CA SER A 79 -1.16 29.34 -4.13
C SER A 79 -0.28 28.24 -4.70
N PHE A 80 0.54 27.67 -3.83
CA PHE A 80 1.21 26.40 -4.10
C PHE A 80 0.63 25.30 -3.23
N ALA A 81 0.48 24.11 -3.79
CA ALA A 81 0.18 22.91 -3.02
C ALA A 81 0.99 21.74 -3.55
N THR A 82 1.21 20.74 -2.70
CA THR A 82 1.80 19.46 -3.09
C THR A 82 0.71 18.41 -3.07
N LEU A 83 0.51 17.77 -4.21
CA LEU A 83 -0.36 16.62 -4.36
C LEU A 83 0.45 15.34 -4.25
N ARG A 84 -0.06 14.42 -3.45
CA ARG A 84 0.47 13.05 -3.32
C ARG A 84 -0.50 12.06 -3.93
N ASP A 85 -0.04 11.34 -4.93
CA ASP A 85 -0.75 10.19 -5.49
C ASP A 85 -0.16 8.85 -5.02
N ALA A 86 -0.55 7.76 -5.67
CA ALA A 86 -0.02 6.45 -5.37
C ALA A 86 1.48 6.31 -5.69
N SER A 87 2.02 7.13 -6.59
CA SER A 87 3.37 7.02 -7.13
C SER A 87 4.37 7.99 -6.49
N GLY A 88 3.92 9.17 -6.03
CA GLY A 88 4.80 10.19 -5.47
C GLY A 88 4.12 11.53 -5.24
N ASP A 89 4.92 12.55 -5.06
CA ASP A 89 4.50 13.94 -4.84
C ASP A 89 4.76 14.78 -6.08
N ILE A 90 3.87 15.74 -6.36
CA ILE A 90 4.09 16.77 -7.38
C ILE A 90 3.55 18.10 -6.90
N GLN A 91 4.24 19.20 -7.23
CA GLN A 91 3.80 20.53 -6.91
C GLN A 91 2.75 21.02 -7.92
N ILE A 92 1.75 21.74 -7.44
CA ILE A 92 0.78 22.47 -8.26
C ILE A 92 0.83 23.96 -7.93
N TYR A 93 0.58 24.79 -8.93
CA TYR A 93 0.48 26.24 -8.84
C TYR A 93 -0.90 26.67 -9.30
N VAL A 94 -1.64 27.32 -8.42
CA VAL A 94 -3.03 27.73 -8.64
C VAL A 94 -3.12 29.26 -8.51
N THR A 95 -3.64 29.94 -9.53
CA THR A 95 -3.80 31.39 -9.54
C THR A 95 -5.20 31.82 -9.95
N LYS A 96 -5.65 32.97 -9.44
CA LYS A 96 -6.91 33.59 -9.86
C LYS A 96 -6.97 33.91 -11.36
N ASN A 97 -5.82 34.07 -12.01
CA ASN A 97 -5.76 34.40 -13.42
C ASN A 97 -6.04 33.22 -14.35
N ASN A 98 -5.80 32.00 -13.86
CA ASN A 98 -5.84 30.78 -14.68
C ASN A 98 -7.09 29.92 -14.42
N ILE A 99 -7.81 30.18 -13.32
CA ILE A 99 -9.03 29.47 -12.95
C ILE A 99 -10.12 30.49 -12.57
N ASP A 100 -11.38 30.04 -12.56
CA ASP A 100 -12.48 30.83 -12.07
C ASP A 100 -12.23 31.33 -10.63
N GLU A 101 -12.55 32.60 -10.37
CA GLU A 101 -12.32 33.23 -9.06
C GLU A 101 -13.05 32.47 -7.94
N SER A 102 -14.24 31.98 -8.21
CA SER A 102 -15.05 31.23 -7.25
C SER A 102 -14.37 29.89 -6.89
N ILE A 103 -13.78 29.20 -7.86
CA ILE A 103 -13.02 27.97 -7.66
C ILE A 103 -11.74 28.24 -6.86
N TYR A 104 -11.05 29.37 -7.15
CA TYR A 104 -9.88 29.75 -6.37
C TYR A 104 -10.22 30.08 -4.91
N ASP A 105 -11.32 30.77 -4.68
CA ASP A 105 -11.79 31.10 -3.33
C ASP A 105 -12.24 29.85 -2.57
N ASP A 106 -12.89 28.92 -3.21
CA ASP A 106 -13.18 27.59 -2.65
C ASP A 106 -11.88 26.85 -2.30
N PHE A 107 -10.89 26.81 -3.21
CA PHE A 107 -9.59 26.16 -2.98
C PHE A 107 -8.86 26.70 -1.75
N LYS A 108 -8.94 27.98 -1.47
CA LYS A 108 -8.34 28.58 -0.26
C LYS A 108 -8.91 27.97 1.02
N THR A 109 -10.15 27.50 1.01
CA THR A 109 -10.84 26.90 2.18
C THR A 109 -10.57 25.41 2.33
N TRP A 110 -10.05 24.75 1.30
CA TRP A 110 -9.76 23.32 1.33
C TRP A 110 -8.66 22.97 2.33
N ASP A 111 -8.72 21.76 2.86
CA ASP A 111 -7.86 21.33 3.96
C ASP A 111 -6.77 20.36 3.50
N LEU A 112 -5.71 20.28 4.28
CA LEU A 112 -4.75 19.17 4.13
C LEU A 112 -5.46 17.84 4.31
N GLY A 113 -5.18 16.92 3.39
CA GLY A 113 -5.84 15.61 3.36
C GLY A 113 -6.95 15.51 2.31
N ASP A 114 -7.49 16.62 1.79
CA ASP A 114 -8.47 16.59 0.71
C ASP A 114 -7.87 15.96 -0.54
N ILE A 115 -8.69 15.22 -1.30
CA ILE A 115 -8.29 14.64 -2.59
C ILE A 115 -8.89 15.50 -3.68
N VAL A 116 -8.04 15.93 -4.60
CA VAL A 116 -8.40 16.84 -5.69
C VAL A 116 -7.91 16.31 -7.03
N GLY A 117 -8.60 16.68 -8.09
CA GLY A 117 -8.18 16.51 -9.47
C GLY A 117 -7.74 17.85 -10.04
N VAL A 118 -6.65 17.87 -10.80
CA VAL A 118 -6.15 19.06 -11.47
C VAL A 118 -5.80 18.75 -12.92
N SER A 119 -6.08 19.73 -13.80
CA SER A 119 -5.57 19.74 -15.16
C SER A 119 -4.73 20.99 -15.36
N GLY A 120 -3.62 20.86 -16.09
CA GLY A 120 -2.68 21.96 -16.21
C GLY A 120 -1.58 21.75 -17.24
N SER A 121 -0.63 22.69 -17.25
CA SER A 121 0.61 22.63 -18.02
C SER A 121 1.83 22.52 -17.11
N LEU A 122 2.92 21.92 -17.60
CA LEU A 122 4.16 21.82 -16.85
C LEU A 122 5.02 23.06 -17.01
N PHE A 123 5.58 23.51 -15.90
CA PHE A 123 6.63 24.54 -15.88
C PHE A 123 7.61 24.31 -14.73
N ARG A 124 8.73 25.01 -14.72
CA ARG A 124 9.63 25.08 -13.57
C ARG A 124 9.53 26.42 -12.87
N THR A 125 9.46 26.36 -11.54
CA THR A 125 9.47 27.58 -10.70
C THR A 125 10.82 28.29 -10.76
N LYS A 126 10.94 29.42 -10.05
CA LYS A 126 12.24 30.13 -9.89
C LYS A 126 13.27 29.29 -9.13
N THR A 127 12.82 28.37 -8.30
CA THR A 127 13.66 27.44 -7.51
C THR A 127 13.84 26.08 -8.20
N ASP A 128 13.56 26.02 -9.50
CA ASP A 128 13.70 24.85 -10.37
C ASP A 128 12.81 23.63 -9.99
N GLU A 129 11.72 23.85 -9.26
CA GLU A 129 10.75 22.81 -8.92
C GLU A 129 9.81 22.54 -10.09
N LEU A 130 9.69 21.27 -10.53
CA LEU A 130 8.73 20.86 -11.56
C LEU A 130 7.31 20.98 -11.02
N THR A 131 6.49 21.79 -11.68
CA THR A 131 5.20 22.22 -11.15
C THR A 131 4.13 22.20 -12.25
N ILE A 132 2.90 21.85 -11.88
CA ILE A 132 1.74 21.94 -12.76
C ILE A 132 1.09 23.31 -12.55
N GLU A 133 1.05 24.14 -13.59
CA GLU A 133 0.24 25.36 -13.63
C GLU A 133 -1.21 24.98 -13.96
N VAL A 134 -2.09 25.18 -13.00
CA VAL A 134 -3.46 24.67 -13.02
C VAL A 134 -4.40 25.61 -13.73
N TRP A 135 -5.22 25.09 -14.65
CA TRP A 135 -6.35 25.81 -15.27
C TRP A 135 -7.71 25.17 -14.98
N ASP A 136 -7.72 23.92 -14.45
CA ASP A 136 -8.94 23.25 -14.02
C ASP A 136 -8.67 22.47 -12.72
N LEU A 137 -9.59 22.57 -11.78
CA LEU A 137 -9.42 22.09 -10.41
C LEU A 137 -10.76 21.63 -9.84
N GLU A 138 -10.82 20.37 -9.41
CA GLU A 138 -12.02 19.74 -8.87
C GLU A 138 -11.77 19.10 -7.51
N MET A 139 -12.68 19.34 -6.55
CA MET A 139 -12.69 18.57 -5.29
C MET A 139 -13.29 17.17 -5.53
N ILE A 140 -12.49 16.13 -5.33
CA ILE A 140 -12.95 14.75 -5.48
C ILE A 140 -13.48 14.21 -4.14
N THR A 141 -12.71 14.40 -3.06
CA THR A 141 -13.11 13.88 -1.76
C THR A 141 -12.63 14.79 -0.62
N LYS A 142 -13.56 15.20 0.22
CA LYS A 142 -13.27 15.96 1.44
C LYS A 142 -12.73 15.07 2.55
N SER A 143 -11.56 15.41 3.09
CA SER A 143 -10.98 14.76 4.25
C SER A 143 -11.60 15.31 5.53
N LEU A 144 -12.26 14.47 6.32
CA LEU A 144 -12.92 14.90 7.56
C LEU A 144 -11.97 14.92 8.75
N ARG A 145 -11.05 13.97 8.84
CA ARG A 145 -10.08 13.92 9.93
C ARG A 145 -8.78 14.63 9.53
N PRO A 146 -8.13 15.34 10.47
CA PRO A 146 -6.83 15.93 10.21
C PRO A 146 -5.81 14.83 9.89
N MET A 147 -4.88 15.14 8.99
CA MET A 147 -3.75 14.27 8.74
C MET A 147 -2.79 14.28 9.94
N PRO A 148 -2.08 13.17 10.21
CA PRO A 148 -0.97 13.17 11.15
C PRO A 148 0.07 14.23 10.81
N GLU A 149 0.81 14.71 11.83
CA GLU A 149 1.84 15.73 11.64
C GLU A 149 2.86 15.32 10.55
N LYS A 150 3.10 16.23 9.61
CA LYS A 150 3.90 15.99 8.40
C LYS A 150 5.32 15.48 8.68
N PHE A 151 5.98 16.00 9.72
CA PHE A 151 7.40 15.73 9.98
C PHE A 151 7.64 14.56 10.93
N LYS A 152 6.67 14.18 11.74
CA LYS A 152 6.81 13.09 12.70
C LYS A 152 6.06 11.83 12.28
N GLY A 153 5.09 11.94 11.36
CA GLY A 153 4.21 10.84 11.00
C GLY A 153 3.53 10.23 12.22
N LEU A 154 3.20 8.96 12.14
CA LEU A 154 2.82 8.17 13.30
C LEU A 154 4.10 7.58 13.92
N THR A 155 4.56 8.15 15.04
CA THR A 155 5.74 7.68 15.78
C THR A 155 5.43 6.49 16.68
N ASP A 156 4.20 6.41 17.17
CA ASP A 156 3.75 5.30 17.99
C ASP A 156 3.56 4.03 17.14
N VAL A 157 4.30 2.99 17.48
CA VAL A 157 4.30 1.69 16.79
C VAL A 157 2.92 1.04 16.85
N GLU A 158 2.24 1.08 17.99
CA GLU A 158 0.88 0.54 18.13
C GLU A 158 -0.12 1.26 17.22
N ALA A 159 -0.08 2.59 17.19
CA ALA A 159 -0.93 3.38 16.29
C ALA A 159 -0.66 3.06 14.82
N ARG A 160 0.60 2.84 14.43
CA ARG A 160 0.97 2.42 13.06
C ARG A 160 0.37 1.06 12.68
N TYR A 161 0.33 0.12 13.59
CA TYR A 161 -0.27 -1.19 13.34
C TYR A 161 -1.80 -1.14 13.32
N ARG A 162 -2.42 -0.41 14.25
CA ARG A 162 -3.87 -0.30 14.36
C ARG A 162 -4.50 0.57 13.29
N GLN A 163 -3.79 1.61 12.86
CA GLN A 163 -4.22 2.57 11.84
C GLN A 163 -3.28 2.50 10.62
N ARG A 164 -3.13 1.30 10.07
CA ARG A 164 -2.21 1.04 8.96
C ARG A 164 -2.42 1.97 7.76
N TYR A 165 -3.64 2.38 7.48
CA TYR A 165 -3.97 3.32 6.42
C TYR A 165 -3.36 4.71 6.64
N LEU A 166 -3.24 5.19 7.89
CA LEU A 166 -2.54 6.43 8.22
C LEU A 166 -1.02 6.27 8.09
N ASP A 167 -0.47 5.15 8.54
CA ASP A 167 0.94 4.83 8.36
C ASP A 167 1.33 4.81 6.88
N LEU A 168 0.52 4.17 6.03
CA LEU A 168 0.73 4.14 4.57
C LEU A 168 0.63 5.51 3.91
N MET A 169 -0.21 6.42 4.42
CA MET A 169 -0.32 7.79 3.91
C MET A 169 0.90 8.66 4.25
N THR A 170 1.55 8.40 5.38
CA THR A 170 2.60 9.27 5.93
C THR A 170 3.99 8.68 5.83
N ASN A 171 4.13 7.37 5.62
CA ASN A 171 5.39 6.65 5.63
C ASN A 171 5.60 5.86 4.32
N THR A 172 6.43 6.39 3.44
CA THR A 172 6.76 5.76 2.16
C THR A 172 7.47 4.42 2.34
N GLN A 173 8.32 4.27 3.37
CA GLN A 173 9.02 3.01 3.66
C GLN A 173 8.04 1.88 3.98
N THR A 174 6.97 2.16 4.72
CA THR A 174 5.92 1.17 5.00
C THR A 174 5.29 0.67 3.71
N LYS A 175 4.97 1.57 2.77
CA LYS A 175 4.43 1.20 1.46
C LYS A 175 5.40 0.32 0.66
N GLU A 176 6.68 0.67 0.65
CA GLU A 176 7.73 -0.12 -0.02
C GLU A 176 7.83 -1.56 0.54
N ILE A 177 7.72 -1.74 1.87
CA ILE A 177 7.72 -3.06 2.50
C ILE A 177 6.58 -3.93 1.95
N PHE A 178 5.36 -3.38 1.80
CA PHE A 178 4.24 -4.14 1.25
C PHE A 178 4.44 -4.47 -0.22
N ILE A 179 4.99 -3.55 -1.02
CA ILE A 179 5.32 -3.81 -2.43
C ILE A 179 6.40 -4.91 -2.53
N LYS A 180 7.47 -4.82 -1.73
CA LYS A 180 8.52 -5.84 -1.68
C LYS A 180 7.96 -7.21 -1.28
N ARG A 181 7.07 -7.24 -0.29
CA ARG A 181 6.39 -8.48 0.11
C ARG A 181 5.64 -9.14 -1.06
N THR A 182 4.90 -8.36 -1.85
CA THR A 182 4.21 -8.88 -3.05
C THR A 182 5.20 -9.45 -4.04
N ARG A 183 6.29 -8.73 -4.35
CA ARG A 183 7.34 -9.21 -5.28
C ARG A 183 8.01 -10.50 -4.80
N ILE A 184 8.23 -10.66 -3.49
CA ILE A 184 8.77 -11.89 -2.90
C ILE A 184 7.83 -13.07 -3.15
N ILE A 185 6.52 -12.90 -2.90
CA ILE A 185 5.52 -13.95 -3.10
C ILE A 185 5.42 -14.32 -4.58
N ASP A 186 5.38 -13.34 -5.48
CA ASP A 186 5.33 -13.58 -6.92
C ASP A 186 6.59 -14.31 -7.43
N SER A 187 7.76 -13.96 -6.89
CA SER A 187 9.00 -14.67 -7.18
C SER A 187 8.97 -16.12 -6.72
N ALA A 188 8.44 -16.38 -5.52
CA ALA A 188 8.27 -17.76 -5.04
C ALA A 188 7.33 -18.57 -5.94
N ARG A 189 6.17 -18.02 -6.34
CA ARG A 189 5.27 -18.65 -7.31
C ARG A 189 5.96 -18.95 -8.64
N LYS A 190 6.73 -18.01 -9.15
CA LYS A 190 7.46 -18.19 -10.40
C LYS A 190 8.40 -19.37 -10.34
N VAL A 191 9.21 -19.49 -9.27
CA VAL A 191 10.12 -20.63 -9.06
C VAL A 191 9.37 -21.95 -9.02
N MET A 192 8.23 -22.02 -8.31
CA MET A 192 7.42 -23.24 -8.20
C MET A 192 6.82 -23.63 -9.55
N ASN A 193 6.24 -22.69 -10.28
CA ASN A 193 5.63 -22.94 -11.58
C ASN A 193 6.67 -23.39 -12.61
N GLU A 194 7.85 -22.78 -12.66
CA GLU A 194 8.97 -23.17 -13.53
C GLU A 194 9.50 -24.58 -13.24
N ARG A 195 9.32 -25.06 -12.00
CA ARG A 195 9.68 -26.42 -11.59
C ARG A 195 8.54 -27.43 -11.72
N GLY A 196 7.40 -26.99 -12.29
CA GLY A 196 6.25 -27.86 -12.56
C GLY A 196 5.38 -28.19 -11.37
N TYR A 197 5.45 -27.39 -10.30
CA TYR A 197 4.50 -27.51 -9.19
C TYR A 197 3.16 -26.86 -9.54
N LEU A 198 2.07 -27.49 -9.15
CA LEU A 198 0.72 -26.95 -9.28
C LEU A 198 0.33 -26.19 -8.01
N GLU A 199 -0.05 -24.91 -8.14
CA GLU A 199 -0.64 -24.15 -7.03
C GLU A 199 -2.06 -24.66 -6.78
N VAL A 200 -2.36 -24.97 -5.52
CA VAL A 200 -3.67 -25.49 -5.11
C VAL A 200 -4.19 -24.72 -3.90
N GLU A 201 -5.50 -24.77 -3.70
CA GLU A 201 -6.18 -24.29 -2.49
C GLU A 201 -6.86 -25.48 -1.80
N THR A 202 -6.52 -25.69 -0.55
CA THR A 202 -7.13 -26.73 0.28
C THR A 202 -8.02 -26.11 1.37
N PRO A 203 -8.94 -26.89 1.98
CA PRO A 203 -9.85 -26.34 2.98
C PRO A 203 -9.12 -25.66 4.15
N MET A 204 -9.63 -24.49 4.58
CA MET A 204 -9.16 -23.81 5.80
C MET A 204 -9.87 -24.29 7.06
N MET A 205 -11.10 -24.82 6.95
CA MET A 205 -11.86 -25.40 8.06
C MET A 205 -11.74 -26.92 8.02
N HIS A 206 -11.08 -27.46 9.01
CA HIS A 206 -10.80 -28.88 9.09
C HIS A 206 -11.71 -29.58 10.12
N PRO A 207 -12.19 -30.80 9.86
CA PRO A 207 -12.91 -31.57 10.84
C PRO A 207 -12.01 -32.10 11.98
N LEU A 208 -10.70 -32.16 11.72
CA LEU A 208 -9.67 -32.58 12.68
C LEU A 208 -8.47 -31.65 12.55
N ALA A 209 -7.99 -31.10 13.66
CA ALA A 209 -6.75 -30.35 13.67
C ALA A 209 -5.55 -31.30 13.46
N GLY A 210 -4.62 -30.92 12.56
CA GLY A 210 -3.45 -31.74 12.27
C GLY A 210 -2.46 -31.07 11.34
N GLY A 211 -1.31 -31.74 11.10
CA GLY A 211 -0.25 -31.22 10.24
C GLY A 211 0.80 -30.37 10.95
N ALA A 212 0.58 -29.98 12.20
CA ALA A 212 1.55 -29.28 13.04
C ALA A 212 1.23 -29.49 14.52
N VAL A 213 2.19 -29.13 15.39
CA VAL A 213 1.98 -29.07 16.83
C VAL A 213 1.64 -27.63 17.22
N ALA A 214 0.35 -27.30 17.20
CA ALA A 214 -0.15 -25.99 17.56
C ALA A 214 -1.60 -26.07 18.06
N ARG A 215 -2.03 -25.07 18.84
CA ARG A 215 -3.40 -24.98 19.32
C ARG A 215 -4.30 -24.36 18.23
N PRO A 216 -5.40 -25.02 17.79
CA PRO A 216 -6.28 -24.49 16.77
C PRO A 216 -7.27 -23.47 17.34
N PHE A 217 -7.82 -22.60 16.48
CA PHE A 217 -9.08 -21.92 16.73
C PHE A 217 -10.23 -22.88 16.40
N VAL A 218 -11.27 -22.87 17.22
CA VAL A 218 -12.46 -23.72 17.06
C VAL A 218 -13.64 -22.84 16.62
N THR A 219 -14.41 -23.34 15.66
CA THR A 219 -15.69 -22.73 15.22
C THR A 219 -16.73 -23.82 15.06
N GLN A 220 -18.02 -23.44 15.03
CA GLN A 220 -19.11 -24.39 14.87
C GLN A 220 -19.75 -24.27 13.49
N HIS A 221 -19.97 -25.40 12.84
CA HIS A 221 -20.78 -25.48 11.61
C HIS A 221 -22.26 -25.63 11.96
N ASN A 222 -23.03 -24.54 11.86
CA ASN A 222 -24.43 -24.50 12.32
C ASN A 222 -25.30 -25.59 11.70
N ALA A 223 -25.23 -25.78 10.37
CA ALA A 223 -26.09 -26.76 9.68
C ALA A 223 -25.73 -28.22 10.03
N LEU A 224 -24.50 -28.51 10.39
CA LEU A 224 -24.04 -29.86 10.74
C LEU A 224 -23.97 -30.12 12.25
N GLY A 225 -24.16 -29.08 13.08
CA GLY A 225 -24.10 -29.15 14.52
C GLY A 225 -22.77 -29.68 15.08
N ARG A 226 -21.65 -29.45 14.40
CA ARG A 226 -20.34 -29.97 14.79
C ARG A 226 -19.27 -28.88 14.78
N ASP A 227 -18.22 -29.11 15.57
CA ASP A 227 -17.05 -28.26 15.60
C ASP A 227 -16.17 -28.47 14.36
N LEU A 228 -15.60 -27.37 13.89
CA LEU A 228 -14.55 -27.30 12.89
C LEU A 228 -13.36 -26.53 13.46
N TYR A 229 -12.19 -26.81 12.96
CA TYR A 229 -10.93 -26.21 13.37
C TYR A 229 -10.37 -25.37 12.24
N LEU A 230 -10.02 -24.11 12.51
CA LEU A 230 -9.20 -23.36 11.56
C LEU A 230 -7.84 -24.03 11.44
N ARG A 231 -7.40 -24.32 10.23
CA ARG A 231 -6.20 -25.10 9.98
C ARG A 231 -4.95 -24.48 10.60
N ILE A 232 -4.15 -25.32 11.22
CA ILE A 232 -2.83 -24.96 11.73
C ILE A 232 -1.72 -25.19 10.69
N ALA A 233 -1.99 -26.02 9.67
CA ALA A 233 -1.16 -26.31 8.50
C ALA A 233 -2.01 -26.98 7.40
N PRO A 234 -1.68 -26.84 6.10
CA PRO A 234 -2.35 -27.52 4.99
C PRO A 234 -1.84 -28.95 4.74
N GLU A 235 -0.84 -29.42 5.45
CA GLU A 235 -0.05 -30.64 5.24
C GLU A 235 -0.89 -31.86 4.84
N LEU A 236 -1.91 -32.22 5.64
CA LEU A 236 -2.66 -33.43 5.43
C LEU A 236 -3.46 -33.44 4.12
N TYR A 237 -3.97 -32.29 3.72
CA TYR A 237 -4.69 -32.14 2.45
C TYR A 237 -3.74 -32.14 1.25
N LEU A 238 -2.58 -31.52 1.35
CA LEU A 238 -1.57 -31.56 0.28
C LEU A 238 -1.05 -32.97 0.07
N LYS A 239 -0.81 -33.76 1.13
CA LYS A 239 -0.46 -35.16 1.03
C LYS A 239 -1.55 -35.99 0.37
N ARG A 240 -2.83 -35.71 0.63
CA ARG A 240 -3.95 -36.42 -0.04
C ARG A 240 -3.96 -36.14 -1.55
N LEU A 241 -3.54 -34.97 -1.99
CA LEU A 241 -3.43 -34.64 -3.42
C LEU A 241 -2.34 -35.52 -4.08
N LEU A 242 -1.21 -35.72 -3.42
CA LEU A 242 -0.19 -36.67 -3.90
C LEU A 242 -0.73 -38.11 -3.99
N VAL A 243 -1.46 -38.56 -2.98
CA VAL A 243 -2.15 -39.88 -3.02
C VAL A 243 -3.15 -39.92 -4.18
N GLY A 244 -3.80 -38.80 -4.51
CA GLY A 244 -4.72 -38.66 -5.62
C GLY A 244 -4.07 -38.61 -7.01
N GLY A 245 -2.72 -38.64 -7.08
CA GLY A 245 -1.96 -38.72 -8.34
C GLY A 245 -1.35 -37.44 -8.83
N PHE A 246 -1.32 -36.37 -8.04
CA PHE A 246 -0.49 -35.21 -8.37
C PHE A 246 0.96 -35.42 -7.93
N ASP A 247 1.91 -35.20 -8.82
CA ASP A 247 3.34 -35.39 -8.48
C ASP A 247 3.92 -34.23 -7.67
N LYS A 248 3.48 -33.01 -7.94
CA LYS A 248 4.02 -31.79 -7.33
C LYS A 248 2.92 -30.76 -7.06
N VAL A 249 2.75 -30.40 -5.80
CA VAL A 249 1.74 -29.40 -5.39
C VAL A 249 2.33 -28.42 -4.40
N TYR A 250 1.83 -27.19 -4.40
CA TYR A 250 2.12 -26.20 -3.37
C TYR A 250 0.92 -25.35 -3.06
N GLU A 251 0.92 -24.74 -1.90
CA GLU A 251 -0.10 -23.79 -1.46
C GLU A 251 0.56 -22.61 -0.75
N ILE A 252 0.18 -21.39 -1.11
CA ILE A 252 0.53 -20.16 -0.39
C ILE A 252 -0.77 -19.58 0.15
N ASN A 253 -1.03 -19.79 1.45
CA ASN A 253 -2.30 -19.38 2.03
C ASN A 253 -2.21 -19.16 3.55
N ARG A 254 -3.34 -18.85 4.18
CA ARG A 254 -3.43 -18.58 5.62
C ARG A 254 -3.43 -19.87 6.43
N SER A 255 -2.73 -19.81 7.57
CA SER A 255 -2.84 -20.77 8.67
C SER A 255 -3.04 -20.01 9.97
N PHE A 256 -3.60 -20.69 10.97
CA PHE A 256 -4.09 -20.10 12.20
C PHE A 256 -3.55 -20.87 13.41
N ARG A 257 -3.00 -20.16 14.41
CA ARG A 257 -2.52 -20.77 15.66
C ARG A 257 -2.98 -19.94 16.83
N ASN A 258 -3.76 -20.54 17.73
CA ASN A 258 -4.31 -19.90 18.92
C ASN A 258 -3.33 -19.97 20.09
N GLU A 259 -2.22 -19.27 19.96
CA GLU A 259 -1.10 -19.25 20.88
C GLU A 259 -0.76 -17.81 21.31
N GLY A 260 0.31 -17.64 22.08
CA GLY A 260 0.75 -16.34 22.55
C GLY A 260 1.17 -15.40 21.42
N LEU A 261 0.95 -14.11 21.60
CA LEU A 261 1.33 -13.05 20.67
C LEU A 261 2.74 -12.56 20.93
N SER A 262 3.49 -12.27 19.86
CA SER A 262 4.78 -11.58 19.94
C SER A 262 4.99 -10.76 18.66
N THR A 263 6.07 -10.00 18.60
CA THR A 263 6.45 -9.24 17.40
C THR A 263 6.68 -10.10 16.16
N LYS A 264 6.88 -11.42 16.34
CA LYS A 264 7.13 -12.40 15.26
C LYS A 264 6.01 -13.44 15.11
N HIS A 265 5.04 -13.47 16.01
CA HIS A 265 3.98 -14.48 16.02
C HIS A 265 2.61 -13.80 16.02
N ASN A 266 1.92 -13.93 14.91
CA ASN A 266 0.52 -13.55 14.76
C ASN A 266 -0.36 -14.80 14.79
N PRO A 267 -1.60 -14.69 15.29
CA PRO A 267 -2.54 -15.82 15.31
C PRO A 267 -2.96 -16.26 13.91
N GLU A 268 -2.86 -15.39 12.94
CA GLU A 268 -3.14 -15.62 11.52
C GLU A 268 -1.94 -15.17 10.71
N PHE A 269 -1.40 -16.05 9.87
CA PHE A 269 -0.20 -15.78 9.07
C PHE A 269 -0.25 -16.49 7.73
N THR A 270 0.46 -15.97 6.75
CA THR A 270 0.67 -16.63 5.47
C THR A 270 1.84 -17.58 5.58
N MET A 271 1.63 -18.82 5.14
CA MET A 271 2.69 -19.81 4.98
C MET A 271 2.67 -20.38 3.57
N MET A 272 3.80 -20.94 3.16
CA MET A 272 3.94 -21.70 1.94
C MET A 272 4.35 -23.13 2.31
N GLU A 273 3.61 -24.11 1.82
CA GLU A 273 3.98 -25.51 1.91
C GLU A 273 3.94 -26.15 0.52
N TRP A 274 4.82 -27.08 0.29
CA TRP A 274 4.86 -27.83 -0.97
C TRP A 274 5.24 -29.30 -0.73
N TYR A 275 4.80 -30.14 -1.63
CA TYR A 275 5.01 -31.57 -1.59
C TYR A 275 5.33 -32.10 -2.99
N GLU A 276 6.29 -33.00 -3.07
CA GLU A 276 6.76 -33.61 -4.31
C GLU A 276 6.94 -35.10 -4.11
N ALA A 277 6.31 -35.90 -4.97
CA ALA A 277 6.51 -37.35 -5.00
C ALA A 277 7.92 -37.70 -5.49
N TYR A 278 8.50 -38.75 -4.95
CA TYR A 278 9.82 -39.30 -5.33
C TYR A 278 11.01 -38.32 -5.12
N ALA A 279 10.82 -37.21 -4.47
CA ALA A 279 11.89 -36.24 -4.18
C ALA A 279 12.72 -36.70 -2.96
N THR A 280 14.00 -36.34 -3.01
CA THR A 280 14.92 -36.55 -1.88
C THR A 280 15.01 -35.28 -1.02
N MET A 281 15.57 -35.39 0.18
CA MET A 281 15.87 -34.25 1.04
C MET A 281 16.75 -33.22 0.29
N GLN A 282 17.75 -33.63 -0.46
CA GLN A 282 18.63 -32.76 -1.22
C GLN A 282 17.86 -31.94 -2.25
N ASN A 283 16.92 -32.54 -2.99
CA ASN A 283 16.07 -31.82 -3.94
C ASN A 283 15.29 -30.69 -3.25
N GLN A 284 14.76 -30.95 -2.05
CA GLN A 284 13.99 -29.96 -1.29
C GLN A 284 14.88 -28.84 -0.72
N MET A 285 16.10 -29.16 -0.32
CA MET A 285 17.09 -28.16 0.10
C MET A 285 17.47 -27.24 -1.05
N ASP A 286 17.71 -27.78 -2.27
CA ASP A 286 18.04 -27.02 -3.45
C ASP A 286 16.86 -26.12 -3.88
N LEU A 287 15.63 -26.63 -3.86
CA LEU A 287 14.43 -25.84 -4.12
C LEU A 287 14.27 -24.70 -3.10
N THR A 288 14.44 -24.96 -1.81
CA THR A 288 14.36 -23.94 -0.76
C THR A 288 15.38 -22.83 -0.98
N LYS A 289 16.63 -23.21 -1.30
CA LYS A 289 17.69 -22.25 -1.64
C LYS A 289 17.30 -21.38 -2.83
N ASP A 290 16.77 -21.99 -3.90
CA ASP A 290 16.37 -21.24 -5.08
C ASP A 290 15.22 -20.27 -4.81
N ILE A 291 14.23 -20.67 -4.03
CA ILE A 291 13.13 -19.78 -3.61
C ILE A 291 13.70 -18.55 -2.87
N ILE A 292 14.58 -18.77 -1.88
CA ILE A 292 15.15 -17.68 -1.07
C ILE A 292 16.03 -16.76 -1.93
N VAL A 293 16.90 -17.32 -2.78
CA VAL A 293 17.80 -16.54 -3.65
C VAL A 293 17.01 -15.69 -4.65
N ASN A 294 16.00 -16.27 -5.31
CA ASN A 294 15.18 -15.53 -6.26
C ASN A 294 14.31 -14.47 -5.57
N ALA A 295 13.77 -14.76 -4.39
CA ALA A 295 13.05 -13.78 -3.58
C ALA A 295 13.92 -12.57 -3.21
N ALA A 296 15.17 -12.81 -2.80
CA ALA A 296 16.12 -11.75 -2.51
C ALA A 296 16.46 -10.90 -3.75
N LYS A 297 16.70 -11.54 -4.89
CA LYS A 297 16.93 -10.85 -6.17
C LYS A 297 15.72 -10.00 -6.60
N ALA A 298 14.50 -10.47 -6.38
CA ALA A 298 13.28 -9.77 -6.77
C ALA A 298 13.07 -8.41 -6.06
N ILE A 299 13.76 -8.18 -4.95
CA ILE A 299 13.70 -6.95 -4.17
C ILE A 299 15.04 -6.22 -4.08
N ASP A 300 15.99 -6.55 -4.96
CA ASP A 300 17.36 -5.99 -5.00
C ASP A 300 18.09 -6.12 -3.65
N CYS A 301 17.82 -7.22 -2.92
CA CYS A 301 18.48 -7.51 -1.66
C CYS A 301 19.90 -8.08 -1.91
N LEU A 302 20.89 -7.46 -1.28
CA LEU A 302 22.26 -7.98 -1.31
C LEU A 302 22.34 -9.25 -0.46
N LEU A 303 22.71 -10.36 -1.09
CA LEU A 303 22.99 -11.61 -0.39
C LEU A 303 24.43 -11.57 0.11
N TYR A 304 24.60 -11.31 1.41
CA TYR A 304 25.89 -11.46 2.04
C TYR A 304 26.06 -12.91 2.48
N THR A 305 27.11 -13.56 2.02
CA THR A 305 27.61 -14.77 2.67
C THR A 305 28.40 -14.34 3.92
N SER A 306 27.68 -14.05 5.01
CA SER A 306 28.33 -13.93 6.30
C SER A 306 28.78 -15.34 6.72
N PRO A 307 30.05 -15.57 7.06
CA PRO A 307 30.45 -16.86 7.61
C PRO A 307 29.61 -17.11 8.87
N SER A 308 28.98 -18.28 8.93
CA SER A 308 28.25 -18.74 10.11
C SER A 308 29.20 -18.69 11.32
N PRO A 309 28.73 -18.42 12.55
CA PRO A 309 29.57 -18.58 13.75
C PRO A 309 30.28 -19.92 13.81
N ARG A 310 29.69 -20.99 13.27
CA ARG A 310 30.30 -22.31 13.14
C ARG A 310 31.46 -22.37 12.14
N ASP A 311 31.52 -21.47 11.16
CA ASP A 311 32.60 -21.42 10.17
C ASP A 311 33.83 -20.64 10.68
N ARG A 312 33.71 -19.93 11.83
CA ARG A 312 34.80 -19.23 12.50
C ARG A 312 35.61 -20.12 13.43
N GLU A 313 35.16 -21.33 13.70
CA GLU A 313 35.82 -22.29 14.59
C GLU A 313 36.63 -23.37 13.81
N LYS A 314 36.81 -23.21 12.52
CA LYS A 314 37.68 -24.00 11.66
C LYS A 314 38.88 -23.13 11.21
#